data_940fa42ccc40a1ea0dadea9df327210d
#
_entry.id   940fa42ccc40a1ea0dadea9df327210d
#
_cell.length_a   1.000
_cell.length_b   1.000
_cell.length_c   1.000
_cell.angle_alpha   90.00
_cell.angle_beta   90.00
_cell.angle_gamma   90.00
#
_symmetry.space_group_name_H-M   'P 1'
#
loop_
_entity.id
_entity.type
_entity.pdbx_description
1 polymer ?
#
loop_
_entity_poly.entity_id
_entity_poly.type
_entity_poly.pdbx_seq_one_letter_code
_entity_poly.pdbx_strand_id
1 'polypeptide(L)'
;MPRIAGVDIPLNKRIEVGLTYIYGLGRKTSIDILNSATIDGSKRSKDLNDSEVAKLREIIENQYTVEGDLRKEIQGNIRRLVEIGCYRGLRHRQGLPVRGQCSKSNARTRKGPRGTAIAKKKQVGK
;
A
#
# COMPACT_ATOMS: atom_id res chain seq x y z
N MET A 1 -3.06 18.97 10.18
CA MET A 1 -2.92 18.01 9.06
C MET A 1 -4.19 17.20 8.95
N PRO A 2 -4.85 17.15 7.79
CA PRO A 2 -6.03 16.31 7.66
C PRO A 2 -5.61 14.84 7.78
N ARG A 3 -6.25 14.13 8.70
CA ARG A 3 -6.04 12.69 8.91
C ARG A 3 -7.27 11.94 8.40
N ILE A 4 -7.07 11.05 7.41
CA ILE A 4 -8.14 10.28 6.77
C ILE A 4 -7.76 8.80 6.83
N ALA A 5 -8.67 7.93 7.22
CA ALA A 5 -8.44 6.49 7.41
C ALA A 5 -7.17 6.17 8.25
N GLY A 6 -6.87 7.00 9.25
CA GLY A 6 -5.68 6.83 10.09
C GLY A 6 -4.35 7.32 9.49
N VAL A 7 -4.36 7.83 8.24
CA VAL A 7 -3.17 8.31 7.53
C VAL A 7 -3.12 9.83 7.50
N ASP A 8 -1.96 10.42 7.78
CA ASP A 8 -1.73 11.85 7.69
C ASP A 8 -1.42 12.24 6.24
N ILE A 9 -2.24 13.14 5.68
CA ILE A 9 -2.11 13.55 4.28
C ILE A 9 -1.16 14.74 4.18
N PRO A 10 -0.18 14.73 3.25
CA PRO A 10 0.76 15.83 3.05
C PRO A 10 0.05 17.14 2.68
N LEU A 11 0.32 18.22 3.44
CA LEU A 11 -0.35 19.52 3.29
C LEU A 11 -0.14 20.19 1.94
N ASN A 12 1.07 20.06 1.39
CA ASN A 12 1.49 20.78 0.18
C ASN A 12 1.14 20.06 -1.13
N LYS A 13 0.55 18.86 -1.06
CA LYS A 13 0.12 18.10 -2.24
C LYS A 13 -1.31 18.44 -2.61
N ARG A 14 -1.65 18.28 -3.90
CA ARG A 14 -3.04 18.30 -4.38
C ARG A 14 -3.78 17.13 -3.73
N ILE A 15 -5.05 17.31 -3.40
CA ILE A 15 -5.82 16.28 -2.71
C ILE A 15 -5.94 14.98 -3.53
N GLU A 16 -6.02 15.05 -4.85
CA GLU A 16 -6.00 13.88 -5.74
C GLU A 16 -4.76 12.99 -5.54
N VAL A 17 -3.60 13.63 -5.28
CA VAL A 17 -2.34 12.93 -4.99
C VAL A 17 -2.25 12.58 -3.50
N GLY A 18 -2.76 13.43 -2.63
CA GLY A 18 -2.77 13.21 -1.19
C GLY A 18 -3.51 11.92 -0.80
N LEU A 19 -4.65 11.64 -1.42
CA LEU A 19 -5.42 10.43 -1.17
C LEU A 19 -4.68 9.14 -1.57
N THR A 20 -3.77 9.19 -2.55
CA THR A 20 -2.97 8.00 -2.93
C THR A 20 -1.95 7.57 -1.88
N TYR A 21 -1.72 8.34 -0.82
CA TYR A 21 -0.91 7.92 0.32
C TYR A 21 -1.63 6.90 1.20
N ILE A 22 -2.96 6.79 1.08
CA ILE A 22 -3.77 5.78 1.78
C ILE A 22 -3.62 4.45 1.02
N TYR A 23 -3.19 3.42 1.73
CA TYR A 23 -3.02 2.09 1.13
C TYR A 23 -4.38 1.52 0.67
N GLY A 24 -4.47 1.23 -0.62
CA GLY A 24 -5.69 0.77 -1.29
C GLY A 24 -6.31 1.80 -2.22
N LEU A 25 -5.94 3.08 -2.11
CA LEU A 25 -6.41 4.12 -3.01
C LEU A 25 -5.36 4.42 -4.09
N GLY A 26 -5.73 4.19 -5.33
CA GLY A 26 -4.95 4.58 -6.51
C GLY A 26 -5.41 5.95 -7.04
N ARG A 27 -4.72 6.46 -8.06
CA ARG A 27 -5.05 7.77 -8.66
C ARG A 27 -6.47 7.83 -9.21
N LYS A 28 -6.92 6.79 -9.93
CA LYS A 28 -8.27 6.71 -10.47
C LYS A 28 -9.31 6.74 -9.34
N THR A 29 -9.16 5.87 -8.35
CA THR A 29 -10.06 5.78 -7.20
C THR A 29 -10.12 7.11 -6.43
N SER A 30 -8.97 7.80 -6.29
CA SER A 30 -8.94 9.12 -5.65
C SER A 30 -9.76 10.16 -6.42
N ILE A 31 -9.70 10.15 -7.75
CA ILE A 31 -10.51 11.04 -8.60
C ILE A 31 -12.00 10.69 -8.47
N ASP A 32 -12.36 9.41 -8.48
CA ASP A 32 -13.74 8.94 -8.33
C ASP A 32 -14.34 9.35 -6.98
N ILE A 33 -13.56 9.26 -5.89
CA ILE A 33 -13.94 9.71 -4.54
C ILE A 33 -14.17 11.23 -4.52
N LEU A 34 -13.26 12.00 -5.12
CA LEU A 34 -13.38 13.47 -5.17
C LEU A 34 -14.59 13.93 -5.98
N ASN A 35 -14.87 13.27 -7.11
CA ASN A 35 -16.06 13.53 -7.90
C ASN A 35 -17.34 13.22 -7.12
N SER A 36 -17.38 12.12 -6.37
CA SER A 36 -18.52 11.75 -5.52
C SER A 36 -18.71 12.75 -4.36
N ALA A 37 -17.64 13.28 -3.82
CA ALA A 37 -17.66 14.31 -2.80
C ALA A 37 -17.92 15.73 -3.33
N THR A 38 -17.92 15.93 -4.66
CA THR A 38 -17.99 17.25 -5.32
C THR A 38 -16.88 18.22 -4.88
N ILE A 39 -15.66 17.69 -4.74
CA ILE A 39 -14.45 18.46 -4.34
C ILE A 39 -13.50 18.54 -5.51
N ASP A 40 -12.96 19.75 -5.76
CA ASP A 40 -11.93 19.95 -6.80
C ASP A 40 -10.61 19.24 -6.41
N GLY A 41 -10.18 18.28 -7.25
CA GLY A 41 -8.94 17.53 -7.07
C GLY A 41 -7.67 18.37 -7.12
N SER A 42 -7.71 19.54 -7.73
CA SER A 42 -6.57 20.50 -7.82
C SER A 42 -6.31 21.21 -6.50
N LYS A 43 -7.30 21.26 -5.60
CA LYS A 43 -7.22 21.89 -4.29
C LYS A 43 -6.10 21.25 -3.46
N ARG A 44 -5.34 22.05 -2.72
CA ARG A 44 -4.30 21.50 -1.83
C ARG A 44 -4.92 20.97 -0.56
N SER A 45 -4.31 19.94 0.01
CA SER A 45 -4.79 19.30 1.24
C SER A 45 -4.90 20.25 2.43
N LYS A 46 -4.10 21.32 2.48
CA LYS A 46 -4.16 22.36 3.52
C LYS A 46 -5.40 23.27 3.41
N ASP A 47 -5.95 23.40 2.21
CA ASP A 47 -7.06 24.32 1.91
C ASP A 47 -8.44 23.64 2.01
N LEU A 48 -8.48 22.39 2.50
CA LEU A 48 -9.71 21.64 2.73
C LEU A 48 -10.41 22.13 4.00
N ASN A 49 -11.73 22.27 3.89
CA ASN A 49 -12.58 22.53 5.05
C ASN A 49 -12.84 21.24 5.84
N ASP A 50 -13.12 21.37 7.13
CA ASP A 50 -13.43 20.21 7.98
C ASP A 50 -14.65 19.42 7.51
N SER A 51 -15.64 20.10 6.91
CA SER A 51 -16.81 19.47 6.30
C SER A 51 -16.46 18.64 5.06
N GLU A 52 -15.49 19.09 4.24
CA GLU A 52 -14.98 18.33 3.09
C GLU A 52 -14.21 17.10 3.55
N VAL A 53 -13.39 17.24 4.59
CA VAL A 53 -12.65 16.11 5.19
C VAL A 53 -13.60 15.08 5.78
N ALA A 54 -14.68 15.51 6.42
CA ALA A 54 -15.70 14.59 6.95
C ALA A 54 -16.40 13.80 5.85
N LYS A 55 -16.80 14.45 4.75
CA LYS A 55 -17.38 13.78 3.57
C LYS A 55 -16.42 12.75 2.94
N LEU A 56 -15.14 13.10 2.81
CA LEU A 56 -14.13 12.18 2.28
C LEU A 56 -13.97 10.94 3.18
N ARG A 57 -13.97 11.12 4.50
CA ARG A 57 -13.91 9.99 5.45
C ARG A 57 -15.12 9.08 5.30
N GLU A 58 -16.32 9.64 5.29
CA GLU A 58 -17.56 8.88 5.13
C GLU A 58 -17.60 8.05 3.85
N ILE A 59 -17.23 8.64 2.71
CA ILE A 59 -17.19 7.93 1.44
C ILE A 59 -16.14 6.79 1.46
N ILE A 60 -14.95 7.07 2.00
CA ILE A 60 -13.88 6.07 2.05
C ILE A 60 -14.25 4.91 2.97
N GLU A 61 -14.78 5.18 4.16
CA GLU A 61 -15.17 4.16 5.13
C GLU A 61 -16.34 3.29 4.65
N ASN A 62 -17.31 3.88 3.94
CA ASN A 62 -18.50 3.16 3.49
C ASN A 62 -18.28 2.37 2.19
N GLN A 63 -17.43 2.84 1.28
CA GLN A 63 -17.34 2.29 -0.08
C GLN A 63 -16.03 1.57 -0.38
N TYR A 64 -14.98 1.79 0.42
CA TYR A 64 -13.64 1.27 0.11
C TYR A 64 -13.02 0.55 1.30
N THR A 65 -12.45 -0.61 1.03
CA THR A 65 -11.60 -1.30 2.01
C THR A 65 -10.17 -0.76 1.89
N VAL A 66 -9.67 -0.15 2.96
CA VAL A 66 -8.36 0.54 2.94
C VAL A 66 -7.50 0.14 4.13
N GLU A 67 -6.24 0.47 4.06
CA GLU A 67 -5.23 0.35 5.14
C GLU A 67 -5.27 -1.00 5.88
N GLY A 68 -5.66 -0.99 7.14
CA GLY A 68 -5.60 -2.16 8.02
C GLY A 68 -6.47 -3.31 7.54
N ASP A 69 -7.68 -3.03 7.11
CA ASP A 69 -8.65 -4.05 6.68
C ASP A 69 -8.25 -4.67 5.35
N LEU A 70 -7.77 -3.86 4.40
CA LEU A 70 -7.22 -4.37 3.14
C LEU A 70 -5.97 -5.23 3.38
N ARG A 71 -5.09 -4.83 4.30
CA ARG A 71 -3.90 -5.63 4.67
C ARG A 71 -4.29 -6.96 5.28
N LYS A 72 -5.29 -6.99 6.18
CA LYS A 72 -5.83 -8.22 6.78
C LYS A 72 -6.41 -9.15 5.71
N GLU A 73 -7.19 -8.60 4.78
CA GLU A 73 -7.77 -9.35 3.68
C GLU A 73 -6.69 -10.00 2.81
N ILE A 74 -5.69 -9.21 2.37
CA ILE A 74 -4.58 -9.72 1.56
C ILE A 74 -3.81 -10.81 2.31
N GLN A 75 -3.50 -10.59 3.59
CA GLN A 75 -2.80 -11.58 4.40
C GLN A 75 -3.64 -12.85 4.60
N GLY A 76 -4.95 -12.70 4.82
CA GLY A 76 -5.89 -13.82 4.90
C GLY A 76 -5.90 -14.65 3.62
N ASN A 77 -5.93 -13.99 2.46
CA ASN A 77 -5.88 -14.64 1.15
C ASN A 77 -4.55 -15.42 0.93
N ILE A 78 -3.41 -14.83 1.33
CA ILE A 78 -2.11 -15.50 1.27
C ILE A 78 -2.06 -16.69 2.22
N ARG A 79 -2.54 -16.53 3.46
CA ARG A 79 -2.60 -17.61 4.46
C ARG A 79 -3.42 -18.79 3.96
N ARG A 80 -4.59 -18.53 3.41
CA ARG A 80 -5.43 -19.56 2.79
C ARG A 80 -4.70 -20.34 1.69
N LEU A 81 -3.96 -19.66 0.80
CA LEU A 81 -3.17 -20.34 -0.24
C LEU A 81 -2.06 -21.23 0.36
N VAL A 82 -1.44 -20.78 1.44
CA VAL A 82 -0.40 -21.55 2.16
C VAL A 82 -1.00 -22.78 2.84
N GLU A 83 -2.16 -22.65 3.47
CA GLU A 83 -2.88 -23.73 4.15
C GLU A 83 -3.36 -24.82 3.18
N ILE A 84 -3.88 -24.42 2.01
CA ILE A 84 -4.25 -25.35 0.93
C ILE A 84 -3.02 -26.10 0.37
N GLY A 85 -1.80 -25.57 0.57
CA GLY A 85 -0.56 -26.21 0.07
C GLY A 85 -0.39 -26.08 -1.45
N CYS A 86 -1.10 -25.19 -2.12
CA CYS A 86 -0.97 -24.99 -3.56
C CYS A 86 0.41 -24.39 -3.94
N TYR A 87 0.81 -24.51 -5.22
CA TYR A 87 2.07 -24.00 -5.71
C TYR A 87 2.31 -22.53 -5.32
N ARG A 88 1.32 -21.65 -5.50
CA ARG A 88 1.41 -20.23 -5.11
C ARG A 88 1.64 -20.06 -3.61
N GLY A 89 0.98 -20.86 -2.79
CA GLY A 89 1.16 -20.85 -1.34
C GLY A 89 2.58 -21.24 -0.92
N LEU A 90 3.13 -22.30 -1.52
CA LEU A 90 4.53 -22.69 -1.30
C LEU A 90 5.51 -21.59 -1.69
N ARG A 91 5.27 -20.91 -2.81
CA ARG A 91 6.10 -19.79 -3.26
C ARG A 91 6.00 -18.59 -2.30
N HIS A 92 4.82 -18.29 -1.76
CA HIS A 92 4.65 -17.26 -0.74
C HIS A 92 5.44 -17.61 0.52
N ARG A 93 5.35 -18.84 1.01
CA ARG A 93 6.07 -19.32 2.19
C ARG A 93 7.59 -19.25 2.03
N GLN A 94 8.10 -19.52 0.84
CA GLN A 94 9.53 -19.47 0.52
C GLN A 94 10.06 -18.05 0.20
N GLY A 95 9.19 -17.03 0.14
CA GLY A 95 9.58 -15.68 -0.27
C GLY A 95 10.04 -15.57 -1.73
N LEU A 96 9.55 -16.46 -2.60
CA LEU A 96 9.90 -16.52 -4.02
C LEU A 96 8.82 -15.90 -4.91
N PRO A 97 9.14 -15.54 -6.18
CA PRO A 97 8.15 -15.06 -7.14
C PRO A 97 7.01 -16.07 -7.32
N VAL A 98 5.77 -15.57 -7.35
CA VAL A 98 4.54 -16.38 -7.33
C VAL A 98 3.93 -16.54 -8.73
N ARG A 99 4.30 -15.64 -9.67
CA ARG A 99 3.70 -15.56 -11.01
C ARG A 99 4.58 -16.18 -12.11
N GLY A 100 5.33 -17.23 -11.82
CA GLY A 100 6.16 -17.95 -12.78
C GLY A 100 7.42 -17.22 -13.25
N GLN A 101 7.81 -16.14 -12.60
CA GLN A 101 9.03 -15.38 -12.94
C GLN A 101 10.28 -16.20 -12.58
N CYS A 102 11.36 -15.95 -13.33
CA CYS A 102 12.66 -16.58 -13.08
C CYS A 102 13.21 -16.20 -11.70
N SER A 103 13.67 -17.18 -10.94
CA SER A 103 14.18 -16.99 -9.57
C SER A 103 15.70 -17.06 -9.44
N LYS A 104 16.45 -17.20 -10.56
CA LYS A 104 17.91 -17.38 -10.54
C LYS A 104 18.66 -16.12 -10.07
N SER A 105 18.72 -15.08 -10.88
CA SER A 105 19.54 -13.88 -10.65
C SER A 105 18.73 -12.65 -10.20
N ASN A 106 17.57 -12.45 -10.80
CA ASN A 106 16.66 -11.35 -10.54
C ASN A 106 15.67 -11.70 -9.42
N ALA A 107 14.46 -11.19 -9.43
CA ALA A 107 13.47 -11.38 -8.39
C ALA A 107 13.83 -10.71 -7.05
N ARG A 108 14.52 -9.58 -7.10
CA ARG A 108 15.00 -8.87 -5.91
C ARG A 108 13.90 -8.33 -5.03
N THR A 109 12.76 -7.97 -5.60
CA THR A 109 11.57 -7.52 -4.85
C THR A 109 11.13 -8.56 -3.81
N ARG A 110 11.22 -9.85 -4.14
CA ARG A 110 10.84 -10.95 -3.22
C ARG A 110 12.02 -11.43 -2.38
N LYS A 111 13.21 -11.52 -2.96
CA LYS A 111 14.43 -12.03 -2.29
C LYS A 111 15.14 -10.97 -1.45
N GLY A 112 14.82 -9.71 -1.62
CA GLY A 112 15.53 -8.60 -1.00
C GLY A 112 16.85 -8.23 -1.71
N PRO A 113 17.56 -7.22 -1.24
CA PRO A 113 18.84 -6.78 -1.81
C PRO A 113 19.89 -7.89 -1.73
N ARG A 114 20.85 -7.85 -2.66
CA ARG A 114 22.00 -8.76 -2.61
C ARG A 114 22.87 -8.39 -1.41
N GLY A 115 23.24 -9.38 -0.59
CA GLY A 115 24.25 -9.19 0.44
C GLY A 115 25.58 -8.77 -0.18
N THR A 116 26.17 -7.68 0.28
CA THR A 116 27.50 -7.25 -0.12
C THR A 116 28.55 -8.08 0.60
N ALA A 117 29.56 -8.56 -0.12
CA ALA A 117 30.67 -9.35 0.46
C ALA A 117 31.43 -8.61 1.58
N ILE A 118 31.33 -7.29 1.63
CA ILE A 118 31.96 -6.42 2.64
C ILE A 118 31.36 -6.62 4.06
N ALA A 119 30.08 -6.96 4.17
CA ALA A 119 29.44 -7.22 5.46
C ALA A 119 29.96 -8.49 6.15
N LYS A 120 30.49 -9.45 5.42
CA LYS A 120 31.09 -10.68 5.98
C LYS A 120 32.53 -10.51 6.48
N LYS A 121 33.28 -9.51 5.99
CA LYS A 121 34.68 -9.30 6.38
C LYS A 121 34.85 -8.60 7.75
N LYS A 122 33.82 -7.92 8.27
CA LYS A 122 33.88 -7.24 9.57
C LYS A 122 33.71 -8.17 10.78
N GLN A 123 33.33 -9.43 10.59
CA GLN A 123 33.13 -10.37 11.70
C GLN A 123 34.33 -11.32 11.97
N VAL A 124 35.42 -11.20 11.20
CA VAL A 124 36.61 -12.07 11.35
C VAL A 124 37.78 -11.36 12.04
N GLY A 125 37.53 -10.23 12.67
CA GLY A 125 38.54 -9.45 13.38
C GLY A 125 38.16 -9.16 14.82
N LYS A 126 38.03 -10.17 15.66
CA LYS A 126 38.15 -10.11 17.12
C LYS A 126 38.62 -11.45 17.63
#